data_620426721f25927e0a1de6ec1e53bcf9
#
_entry.id   620426721f25927e0a1de6ec1e53bcf9
#
_cell.length_a   1.000
_cell.length_b   1.000
_cell.length_c   1.000
_cell.angle_alpha   90.00
_cell.angle_beta   90.00
_cell.angle_gamma   90.00
#
_symmetry.space_group_name_H-M   'P 1'
#
loop_
_entity.id
_entity.type
_entity.pdbx_description
1 polymer ?
#
loop_
_entity_poly.entity_id
_entity_poly.type
_entity_poly.pdbx_seq_one_letter_code
_entity_poly.pdbx_strand_id
1 'polypeptide(L)'
;RPGAAHRAAAPHIYATLRRAVEKSHELTPDRLKEWVVEEVERNPLLKVIYYQSVDALTMQEVASWSDSERIQGCIAVQAGEIRLIDNIRIR
;
A
#
# COMPACT_ATOMS: atom_id res chain seq x y z
N ARG A 1 2.36 22.36 8.81
CA ARG A 1 3.55 22.07 8.06
C ARG A 1 4.08 20.68 8.41
N PRO A 2 4.63 19.96 7.45
CA PRO A 2 5.04 18.59 7.69
C PRO A 2 6.24 18.53 8.63
N GLY A 3 6.18 17.63 9.61
CA GLY A 3 7.27 17.38 10.51
C GLY A 3 8.24 16.35 9.96
N ALA A 4 9.25 16.01 10.77
CA ALA A 4 10.26 15.05 10.39
C ALA A 4 9.63 13.66 10.12
N ALA A 5 8.65 13.26 10.95
CA ALA A 5 7.98 11.98 10.76
C ALA A 5 7.28 11.92 9.40
N HIS A 6 6.63 13.01 9.01
CA HIS A 6 5.96 13.07 7.72
C HIS A 6 6.96 12.96 6.58
N ARG A 7 8.09 13.67 6.67
CA ARG A 7 9.09 13.65 5.61
C ARG A 7 9.73 12.27 5.45
N ALA A 8 9.90 11.54 6.55
CA ALA A 8 10.44 10.19 6.50
C ALA A 8 9.41 9.17 6.02
N ALA A 9 8.12 9.43 6.27
CA ALA A 9 7.06 8.47 6.01
C ALA A 9 6.82 8.26 4.52
N ALA A 10 6.79 9.34 3.71
CA ALA A 10 6.45 9.21 2.30
C ALA A 10 7.42 8.31 1.54
N PRO A 11 8.75 8.47 1.67
CA PRO A 11 9.68 7.55 1.02
C PRO A 11 9.53 6.11 1.51
N HIS A 12 9.27 5.91 2.80
CA HIS A 12 9.09 4.57 3.36
C HIS A 12 7.85 3.90 2.76
N ILE A 13 6.75 4.63 2.64
CA ILE A 13 5.52 4.12 2.06
C ILE A 13 5.76 3.74 0.60
N TYR A 14 6.40 4.62 -0.17
CA TYR A 14 6.64 4.35 -1.58
C TYR A 14 7.57 3.16 -1.76
N ALA A 15 8.63 3.07 -0.95
CA ALA A 15 9.55 1.93 -1.01
C ALA A 15 8.82 0.62 -0.68
N THR A 16 7.90 0.66 0.30
CA THR A 16 7.10 -0.51 0.64
C THR A 16 6.21 -0.92 -0.52
N LEU A 17 5.57 0.05 -1.19
CA LEU A 17 4.73 -0.27 -2.34
C LEU A 17 5.55 -0.88 -3.48
N ARG A 18 6.75 -0.39 -3.73
CA ARG A 18 7.60 -0.98 -4.76
C ARG A 18 7.95 -2.42 -4.41
N ARG A 19 8.25 -2.71 -3.16
CA ARG A 19 8.52 -4.06 -2.72
C ARG A 19 7.27 -4.93 -2.81
N ALA A 20 6.08 -4.33 -2.60
CA ALA A 20 4.83 -5.04 -2.71
C ALA A 20 4.62 -5.59 -4.13
N VAL A 21 5.06 -4.86 -5.16
CA VAL A 21 4.97 -5.35 -6.53
C VAL A 21 5.74 -6.65 -6.67
N GLU A 22 6.94 -6.71 -6.12
CA GLU A 22 7.73 -7.95 -6.14
C GLU A 22 7.07 -9.06 -5.35
N LYS A 23 6.58 -8.73 -4.16
CA LYS A 23 5.92 -9.70 -3.28
C LYS A 23 4.63 -10.25 -3.89
N SER A 24 4.00 -9.51 -4.79
CA SER A 24 2.76 -9.95 -5.41
C SER A 24 2.95 -11.20 -6.27
N HIS A 25 4.19 -11.53 -6.63
CA HIS A 25 4.47 -12.75 -7.36
C HIS A 25 4.49 -13.99 -6.45
N GLU A 26 4.55 -13.78 -5.14
CA GLU A 26 4.62 -14.88 -4.17
C GLU A 26 3.40 -14.94 -3.26
N LEU A 27 2.67 -13.84 -3.12
CA LEU A 27 1.59 -13.71 -2.15
C LEU A 27 0.25 -13.48 -2.86
N THR A 28 -0.82 -13.97 -2.26
CA THR A 28 -2.17 -13.63 -2.70
C THR A 28 -2.47 -12.19 -2.35
N PRO A 29 -3.54 -11.58 -2.93
CA PRO A 29 -3.91 -10.22 -2.55
C PRO A 29 -4.12 -10.04 -1.05
N ASP A 30 -4.75 -11.02 -0.38
CA ASP A 30 -4.97 -10.93 1.07
C ASP A 30 -3.65 -10.96 1.83
N ARG A 31 -2.75 -11.86 1.45
CA ARG A 31 -1.45 -11.95 2.11
C ARG A 31 -0.60 -10.72 1.84
N LEU A 32 -0.70 -10.18 0.64
CA LEU A 32 0.01 -8.96 0.31
C LEU A 32 -0.48 -7.80 1.18
N LYS A 33 -1.78 -7.70 1.39
CA LYS A 33 -2.34 -6.67 2.28
C LYS A 33 -1.72 -6.78 3.67
N GLU A 34 -1.69 -7.98 4.24
CA GLU A 34 -1.10 -8.19 5.56
C GLU A 34 0.35 -7.76 5.59
N TRP A 35 1.11 -8.15 4.55
CA TRP A 35 2.53 -7.81 4.48
C TRP A 35 2.74 -6.30 4.40
N VAL A 36 1.95 -5.61 3.58
CA VAL A 36 2.09 -4.15 3.41
C VAL A 36 1.81 -3.45 4.73
N VAL A 37 0.73 -3.84 5.42
CA VAL A 37 0.38 -3.22 6.69
C VAL A 37 1.51 -3.41 7.70
N GLU A 38 2.03 -4.63 7.80
CA GLU A 38 3.13 -4.90 8.72
C GLU A 38 4.37 -4.06 8.41
N GLU A 39 4.72 -3.97 7.12
CA GLU A 39 5.93 -3.24 6.73
C GLU A 39 5.80 -1.75 6.98
N VAL A 40 4.66 -1.16 6.65
CA VAL A 40 4.45 0.26 6.91
C VAL A 40 4.45 0.54 8.41
N GLU A 41 3.77 -0.31 9.18
CA GLU A 41 3.60 -0.07 10.61
C GLU A 41 4.81 -0.49 11.44
N ARG A 42 5.88 -0.97 10.81
CA ARG A 42 7.16 -1.10 11.49
C ARG A 42 7.66 0.25 12.00
N ASN A 43 7.24 1.32 11.35
CA ASN A 43 7.42 2.66 11.90
C ASN A 43 6.23 2.93 12.82
N PRO A 44 6.45 3.02 14.15
CA PRO A 44 5.33 3.17 15.10
C PRO A 44 4.59 4.49 14.96
N LEU A 45 5.12 5.44 14.21
CA LEU A 45 4.45 6.72 13.99
C LEU A 45 3.42 6.64 12.85
N LEU A 46 3.37 5.51 12.12
CA LEU A 46 2.49 5.36 10.99
C LEU A 46 1.38 4.37 11.29
N LYS A 47 0.18 4.68 10.82
CA LYS A 47 -0.98 3.82 10.95
C LYS A 47 -1.63 3.67 9.59
N VAL A 48 -1.72 2.44 9.09
CA VAL A 48 -2.38 2.20 7.81
C VAL A 48 -3.88 2.33 8.02
N ILE A 49 -4.51 3.23 7.26
CA ILE A 49 -5.97 3.37 7.27
C ILE A 49 -6.57 2.27 6.42
N TYR A 50 -6.00 2.07 5.23
CA TYR A 50 -6.36 0.92 4.39
C TYR A 50 -5.23 0.63 3.41
N TYR A 51 -5.18 -0.60 2.95
CA TYR A 51 -4.47 -1.00 1.76
C TYR A 51 -5.38 -1.94 0.97
N GLN A 52 -5.47 -1.73 -0.36
CA GLN A 52 -6.28 -2.57 -1.23
C GLN A 52 -5.59 -2.78 -2.55
N SER A 53 -5.68 -4.01 -3.06
CA SER A 53 -5.33 -4.30 -4.45
C SER A 53 -6.63 -4.28 -5.24
N VAL A 54 -6.73 -3.36 -6.20
CA VAL A 54 -7.99 -3.09 -6.90
C VAL A 54 -7.82 -3.18 -8.41
N ASP A 55 -8.91 -3.53 -9.09
CA ASP A 55 -8.99 -3.39 -10.54
C ASP A 55 -8.80 -1.92 -10.88
N ALA A 56 -7.86 -1.62 -11.79
CA ALA A 56 -7.49 -0.23 -12.08
C ALA A 56 -8.60 0.54 -12.76
N LEU A 57 -9.56 -0.15 -13.38
CA LEU A 57 -10.67 0.50 -14.06
C LEU A 57 -11.88 0.68 -13.16
N THR A 58 -12.28 -0.40 -12.47
CA THR A 58 -13.50 -0.37 -11.65
C THR A 58 -13.23 0.07 -10.21
N MET A 59 -11.98 0.02 -9.78
CA MET A 59 -11.56 0.32 -8.41
C MET A 59 -12.13 -0.67 -7.40
N GLN A 60 -12.60 -1.82 -7.84
CA GLN A 60 -13.08 -2.85 -6.94
C GLN A 60 -11.94 -3.75 -6.50
N GLU A 61 -11.95 -4.12 -5.24
CA GLU A 61 -10.91 -4.97 -4.67
C GLU A 61 -10.92 -6.35 -5.34
N VAL A 62 -9.71 -6.88 -5.64
CA VAL A 62 -9.61 -8.20 -6.25
C VAL A 62 -9.27 -9.23 -5.18
N ALA A 63 -9.86 -10.40 -5.31
CA ALA A 63 -9.60 -11.53 -4.41
C ALA A 63 -8.46 -12.40 -4.94
N SER A 64 -8.24 -12.38 -6.25
CA SER A 64 -7.20 -13.14 -6.91
C SER A 64 -6.56 -12.26 -7.99
N TRP A 65 -5.27 -12.49 -8.26
CA TRP A 65 -4.60 -11.74 -9.33
C TRP A 65 -5.20 -12.02 -10.70
N SER A 66 -5.93 -13.11 -10.86
CA SER A 66 -6.59 -13.44 -12.13
C SER A 66 -7.92 -12.72 -12.31
N ASP A 67 -8.37 -11.97 -11.30
CA ASP A 67 -9.66 -11.26 -11.37
C ASP A 67 -9.61 -10.04 -12.29
N SER A 68 -8.42 -9.57 -12.63
CA SER A 68 -8.27 -8.39 -13.47
C SER A 68 -6.91 -8.43 -14.15
N GLU A 69 -6.83 -7.81 -15.34
CA GLU A 69 -5.57 -7.68 -16.06
C GLU A 69 -4.76 -6.47 -15.62
N ARG A 70 -5.42 -5.50 -14.98
CA ARG A 70 -4.76 -4.27 -14.53
C ARG A 70 -5.13 -4.03 -13.07
N ILE A 71 -4.13 -4.15 -12.21
CA ILE A 71 -4.35 -4.07 -10.76
C ILE A 71 -3.44 -3.01 -10.17
N GLN A 72 -4.02 -2.16 -9.33
CA GLN A 72 -3.28 -1.17 -8.57
C GLN A 72 -3.33 -1.50 -7.09
N GLY A 73 -2.21 -1.23 -6.41
CA GLY A 73 -2.20 -1.20 -4.95
C GLY A 73 -2.44 0.22 -4.49
N CYS A 74 -3.43 0.43 -3.65
CA CYS A 74 -3.81 1.75 -3.14
C CYS A 74 -3.70 1.75 -1.63
N ILE A 75 -3.08 2.78 -1.08
CA ILE A 75 -2.84 2.86 0.37
C ILE A 75 -3.16 4.24 0.90
N ALA A 76 -3.68 4.29 2.12
CA ALA A 76 -3.79 5.51 2.89
C ALA A 76 -3.18 5.27 4.26
N VAL A 77 -2.31 6.18 4.68
CA VAL A 77 -1.55 6.04 5.92
C VAL A 77 -1.69 7.33 6.72
N GLN A 78 -1.95 7.20 8.02
CA GLN A 78 -2.00 8.33 8.92
C GLN A 78 -0.61 8.51 9.55
N ALA A 79 -0.01 9.69 9.38
CA ALA A 79 1.27 10.06 9.95
C ALA A 79 1.04 11.29 10.82
N GLY A 80 0.75 11.08 12.10
CA GLY A 80 0.34 12.16 12.98
C GLY A 80 -0.99 12.71 12.51
N GLU A 81 -1.04 14.00 12.21
CA GLU A 81 -2.26 14.64 11.72
C GLU A 81 -2.35 14.65 10.19
N ILE A 82 -1.36 14.08 9.52
CA ILE A 82 -1.28 14.10 8.06
C ILE A 82 -1.74 12.75 7.51
N ARG A 83 -2.57 12.80 6.47
CA ARG A 83 -2.97 11.60 5.74
C ARG A 83 -2.16 11.54 4.44
N LEU A 84 -1.44 10.44 4.25
CA LEU A 84 -0.65 10.20 3.06
C LEU A 84 -1.35 9.16 2.20
N ILE A 85 -1.50 9.46 0.91
CA ILE A 85 -2.17 8.57 -0.03
C ILE A 85 -1.19 8.29 -1.16
N ASP A 86 -1.12 7.03 -1.57
CA ASP A 86 -0.24 6.64 -2.66
C ASP A 86 -0.83 5.43 -3.38
N ASN A 87 -0.32 5.18 -4.57
CA ASN A 87 -0.71 4.00 -5.32
C ASN A 87 0.44 3.54 -6.20
N ILE A 88 0.35 2.27 -6.64
CA ILE A 88 1.37 1.71 -7.51
C ILE A 88 0.71 0.65 -8.39
N ARG A 89 1.21 0.51 -9.62
CA ARG A 89 0.75 -0.54 -10.51
C ARG A 89 1.36 -1.87 -10.10
N ILE A 90 0.52 -2.88 -9.92
CA ILE A 90 0.96 -4.23 -9.58
C ILE A 90 0.97 -5.13 -10.80
N ARG A 91 -0.07 -5.05 -11.63
CA ARG A 91 -0.20 -5.82 -12.88
C ARG A 91 -0.48 -4.91 -14.05
#